data_e09e2c5b8d21aa398311ed8cb4581fc8
#
_entry.id   e09e2c5b8d21aa398311ed8cb4581fc8
#
_cell.length_a   1.000
_cell.length_b   1.000
_cell.length_c   1.000
_cell.angle_alpha   90.00
_cell.angle_beta   90.00
_cell.angle_gamma   90.00
#
_symmetry.space_group_name_H-M   'P 1'
#
loop_
_entity.id
_entity.type
_entity.pdbx_description
1 polymer ?
#
loop_
_entity_poly.entity_id
_entity_poly.type
_entity_poly.pdbx_seq_one_letter_code
_entity_poly.pdbx_strand_id
1 'polypeptide(L)' 'MALKDWMIAFNNAKTMESNGEEGPELIAEYEHVIEKLGEGPFTEAEENVRKEVCRNLSELYALNGEEEKAGEYRKMSE' A
#
# COMPACT_ATOMS: atom_id res chain seq x y z
N MET A 1 -0.69 23.90 4.94
CA MET A 1 -1.23 22.73 5.63
C MET A 1 -0.28 21.56 5.47
N ALA A 2 0.04 20.89 6.56
CA ALA A 2 0.93 19.73 6.49
C ALA A 2 0.20 18.50 5.95
N LEU A 3 0.89 17.72 5.13
CA LEU A 3 0.35 16.45 4.67
C LEU A 3 0.35 15.45 5.82
N LYS A 4 -0.62 14.55 5.83
CA LYS A 4 -0.64 13.46 6.80
C LYS A 4 0.45 12.45 6.44
N ASP A 5 0.95 11.73 7.44
CA ASP A 5 2.04 10.76 7.24
C ASP A 5 1.72 9.73 6.15
N TRP A 6 0.47 9.23 6.12
CA TRP A 6 0.11 8.23 5.12
C TRP A 6 0.11 8.82 3.69
N MET A 7 -0.18 10.12 3.56
CA MET A 7 -0.13 10.79 2.25
C MET A 7 1.30 10.89 1.74
N ILE A 8 2.24 11.21 2.63
CA ILE A 8 3.65 11.29 2.28
C ILE A 8 4.15 9.91 1.84
N ALA A 9 3.83 8.87 2.61
CA ALA A 9 4.22 7.51 2.28
C ALA A 9 3.61 7.05 0.96
N PHE A 10 2.33 7.36 0.74
CA PHE A 10 1.64 7.00 -0.49
C PHE A 10 2.29 7.66 -1.72
N ASN A 11 2.59 8.96 -1.61
CA ASN A 11 3.26 9.69 -2.69
C ASN A 11 4.64 9.10 -2.98
N ASN A 12 5.38 8.73 -1.93
CA ASN A 12 6.69 8.10 -2.09
C ASN A 12 6.57 6.78 -2.82
N ALA A 13 5.59 5.95 -2.44
CA ALA A 13 5.37 4.66 -3.10
C ALA A 13 5.01 4.85 -4.58
N LYS A 14 4.14 5.81 -4.88
CA LYS A 14 3.76 6.09 -6.26
C LYS A 14 4.95 6.56 -7.10
N THR A 15 5.82 7.37 -6.52
CA THR A 15 7.04 7.84 -7.19
C THR A 15 7.97 6.66 -7.49
N MET A 16 8.17 5.78 -6.51
CA MET A 16 8.99 4.58 -6.69
C MET A 16 8.42 3.69 -7.79
N GLU A 17 7.11 3.50 -7.79
CA GLU A 17 6.42 2.70 -8.81
C GLU A 17 6.61 3.32 -10.20
N SER A 18 6.49 4.64 -10.30
CA SER A 18 6.72 5.36 -11.56
C SER A 18 8.14 5.17 -12.07
N ASN A 19 9.09 4.96 -11.17
CA ASN A 19 10.49 4.72 -11.51
C ASN A 19 10.77 3.26 -11.84
N GLY A 20 9.75 2.44 -11.88
CA GLY A 20 9.86 1.03 -12.27
C GLY A 20 10.22 0.08 -11.13
N GLU A 21 10.16 0.52 -9.89
CA GLU A 21 10.45 -0.37 -8.77
C GLU A 21 9.31 -1.38 -8.58
N GLU A 22 9.68 -2.62 -8.28
CA GLU A 22 8.72 -3.70 -8.09
C GLU A 22 9.15 -4.64 -6.95
N GLY A 23 10.19 -4.29 -6.24
CA GLY A 23 10.82 -5.14 -5.24
C GLY A 23 10.43 -4.85 -3.81
N PRO A 24 11.20 -5.40 -2.87
CA PRO A 24 10.90 -5.28 -1.43
C PRO A 24 10.82 -3.84 -0.93
N GLU A 25 11.55 -2.92 -1.54
CA GLU A 25 11.55 -1.53 -1.10
C GLU A 25 10.20 -0.87 -1.37
N LEU A 26 9.60 -1.15 -2.53
CA LEU A 26 8.27 -0.65 -2.85
C LEU A 26 7.22 -1.29 -1.95
N ILE A 27 7.35 -2.59 -1.71
CA ILE A 27 6.47 -3.31 -0.79
C ILE A 27 6.51 -2.65 0.59
N ALA A 28 7.71 -2.38 1.10
CA ALA A 28 7.87 -1.75 2.41
C ALA A 28 7.21 -0.38 2.47
N GLU A 29 7.33 0.42 1.41
CA GLU A 29 6.73 1.74 1.39
C GLU A 29 5.20 1.67 1.37
N TYR A 30 4.62 0.75 0.60
CA TYR A 30 3.17 0.56 0.62
C TYR A 30 2.69 0.04 1.98
N GLU A 31 3.45 -0.85 2.61
CA GLU A 31 3.11 -1.31 3.96
C GLU A 31 3.16 -0.17 4.96
N HIS A 32 4.09 0.77 4.76
CA HIS A 32 4.19 1.96 5.59
C HIS A 32 2.93 2.81 5.49
N VAL A 33 2.32 2.90 4.29
CA VAL A 33 1.03 3.59 4.12
C VAL A 33 -0.03 2.95 5.02
N ILE A 34 -0.13 1.62 4.98
CA ILE A 34 -1.11 0.89 5.80
C ILE A 34 -0.87 1.16 7.28
N GLU A 35 0.39 1.11 7.71
CA GLU A 35 0.74 1.38 9.11
C GLU A 35 0.31 2.78 9.54
N LYS A 36 0.57 3.78 8.69
CA LYS A 36 0.25 5.17 9.02
C LYS A 36 -1.25 5.46 8.96
N LEU A 37 -2.00 4.71 8.16
CA LEU A 37 -3.46 4.82 8.16
C LEU A 37 -4.08 4.31 9.47
N GLY A 38 -3.44 3.32 10.08
CA GLY A 38 -3.91 2.75 11.34
C GLY A 38 -5.13 1.84 11.16
N GLU A 39 -5.92 1.73 12.21
CA GLU A 39 -7.04 0.79 12.27
C GLU A 39 -8.41 1.43 12.00
N GLY A 40 -8.42 2.72 11.75
CA GLY A 40 -9.67 3.42 11.51
C GLY A 40 -10.31 3.92 12.80
N PRO A 41 -11.56 4.40 12.73
CA PRO A 41 -12.37 4.44 11.50
C PRO A 41 -11.77 5.32 10.42
N PHE A 42 -12.05 5.00 9.17
CA PHE A 42 -11.48 5.69 8.02
C PHE A 42 -12.48 6.62 7.35
N THR A 43 -12.00 7.75 6.81
CA THR A 43 -12.79 8.57 5.91
C THR A 43 -12.93 7.79 4.59
N GLU A 44 -13.84 8.26 3.72
CA GLU A 44 -14.00 7.64 2.40
C GLU A 44 -12.68 7.67 1.61
N ALA A 45 -11.97 8.79 1.65
CA ALA A 45 -10.68 8.92 0.96
C ALA A 45 -9.66 7.93 1.51
N GLU A 46 -9.58 7.80 2.83
CA GLU A 46 -8.66 6.87 3.47
C GLU A 46 -8.98 5.43 3.13
N GLU A 47 -10.27 5.07 3.12
CA GLU A 47 -10.70 3.73 2.76
C GLU A 47 -10.34 3.39 1.32
N ASN A 48 -10.54 4.35 0.40
CA ASN A 48 -10.18 4.15 -1.01
C ASN A 48 -8.67 3.93 -1.19
N VAL A 49 -7.86 4.70 -0.49
CA VAL A 49 -6.40 4.54 -0.53
C VAL A 49 -6.01 3.20 0.06
N ARG A 50 -6.61 2.82 1.20
CA ARG A 50 -6.31 1.54 1.83
C ARG A 50 -6.57 0.37 0.88
N LYS A 51 -7.71 0.38 0.19
CA LYS A 51 -8.05 -0.67 -0.77
C LYS A 51 -7.09 -0.71 -1.95
N GLU A 52 -6.74 0.45 -2.48
CA GLU A 52 -5.79 0.53 -3.57
C GLU A 52 -4.41 -0.01 -3.17
N VAL A 53 -3.94 0.39 -1.99
CA VAL A 53 -2.63 -0.05 -1.48
C VAL A 53 -2.65 -1.56 -1.23
N CYS A 54 -3.72 -2.08 -0.66
CA CYS A 54 -3.82 -3.53 -0.43
C CYS A 54 -3.81 -4.31 -1.74
N ARG A 55 -4.48 -3.79 -2.77
CA ARG A 55 -4.46 -4.42 -4.09
C ARG A 55 -3.06 -4.40 -4.68
N ASN A 56 -2.38 -3.26 -4.59
CA ASN A 56 -1.02 -3.14 -5.10
C ASN A 56 -0.06 -4.06 -4.36
N LEU A 57 -0.21 -4.18 -3.03
CA LEU A 57 0.60 -5.09 -2.24
C LEU A 57 0.34 -6.55 -2.63
N SER A 58 -0.91 -6.91 -2.89
CA SER A 58 -1.24 -8.24 -3.34
C SER A 58 -0.49 -8.57 -4.63
N GLU A 59 -0.52 -7.66 -5.60
CA GLU A 59 0.18 -7.85 -6.87
C GLU A 59 1.69 -7.93 -6.69
N LEU A 60 2.26 -7.06 -5.86
CA LEU A 60 3.70 -7.02 -5.61
C LEU A 60 4.19 -8.29 -4.91
N TYR A 61 3.46 -8.76 -3.91
CA TYR A 61 3.82 -9.99 -3.23
C TYR A 61 3.75 -11.21 -4.16
N ALA A 62 2.72 -11.25 -5.01
CA ALA A 62 2.61 -12.33 -6.00
C ALA A 62 3.80 -12.28 -6.97
N LEU A 63 4.16 -11.08 -7.41
CA LEU A 63 5.30 -10.89 -8.32
C LEU A 63 6.62 -11.33 -7.69
N ASN A 64 6.73 -11.20 -6.38
CA ASN A 64 7.92 -11.59 -5.63
C ASN A 64 7.85 -13.03 -5.09
N GLY A 65 6.85 -13.80 -5.50
CA GLY A 65 6.73 -15.22 -5.14
C GLY A 65 6.10 -15.48 -3.78
N GLU A 66 5.52 -14.47 -3.13
CA GLU A 66 4.93 -14.60 -1.80
C GLU A 66 3.41 -14.73 -1.90
N GLU A 67 2.94 -15.89 -2.34
CA GLU A 67 1.52 -16.11 -2.62
C GLU A 67 0.61 -16.00 -1.40
N GLU A 68 1.11 -16.41 -0.24
CA GLU A 68 0.32 -16.35 1.00
C GLU A 68 0.01 -14.91 1.37
N LYS A 69 1.03 -14.06 1.38
CA LYS A 69 0.83 -12.64 1.70
C LYS A 69 0.02 -11.94 0.64
N ALA A 70 0.21 -12.31 -0.64
CA ALA A 70 -0.60 -11.79 -1.73
C ALA A 70 -2.08 -12.07 -1.49
N GLY A 71 -2.40 -13.29 -1.05
CA GLY A 71 -3.78 -13.66 -0.74
C GLY A 71 -4.36 -12.89 0.43
N GLU A 72 -3.56 -12.65 1.46
CA GLU A 72 -4.00 -11.86 2.62
C GLU A 72 -4.39 -10.44 2.21
N TYR A 73 -3.53 -9.78 1.44
CA TYR A 73 -3.81 -8.41 0.99
C TYR A 73 -4.96 -8.34 0.00
N ARG A 74 -5.12 -9.38 -0.82
CA ARG A 74 -6.26 -9.44 -1.75
C ARG A 74 -7.57 -9.42 -0.98
N LYS A 75 -7.66 -10.18 0.11
CA LYS A 75 -8.85 -10.18 0.97
C LYS A 75 -9.09 -8.82 1.59
N MET A 76 -8.03 -8.14 2.00
CA MET A 76 -8.15 -6.81 2.60
C MET A 76 -8.62 -5.76 1.60
N SER A 77 -8.38 -5.98 0.29
CA SER A 77 -8.77 -5.02 -0.75
C SER A 77 -10.22 -5.17 -1.20
N GLU A 78 -10.88 -6.21 -0.75
CA GLU A 78 -12.29 -6.47 -1.12
C GLU A 78 -13.28 -5.61 -0.35
#